data_ca5ff6559d4ee9afe801b21ba5c3f87c
#
_entry.id   ca5ff6559d4ee9afe801b21ba5c3f87c
#
_cell.length_a   1.000
_cell.length_b   1.000
_cell.length_c   1.000
_cell.angle_alpha   90.00
_cell.angle_beta   90.00
_cell.angle_gamma   90.00
#
_symmetry.space_group_name_H-M   'P 1'
#
loop_
_entity.id
_entity.type
_entity.pdbx_description
1 polymer ?
#
loop_
_entity_poly.entity_id
_entity_poly.type
_entity_poly.pdbx_seq_one_letter_code
_entity_poly.pdbx_strand_id
1 'polypeptide(L)'
;MFFFINKKYIYLLAFFTVLFGQVKNNKSYFQSDKFVLGGFMNATDGGLDFEALANVESRYGVYGNIWLSQIDYYSNTDIQSNISLGLNKKFHNDFSLDLGYAYNYSISEDPEQVPELYFGTDINNISVWTYIGNNGISIESWYKPDIDELNKSNLDLLLYGSIEENGYDLSINISNQLTKQLIAGVMLGYEKYSENNDITFKKNNKTKSFTVRNDYSGLSSMIYLGFLLTH
;
A
#
# COMPACT_ATOMS: atom_id res chain seq x y z
N MET A 1 -7.61 16.24 27.37
CA MET A 1 -8.23 15.58 26.23
C MET A 1 -7.79 14.12 26.31
N PHE A 2 -8.66 13.24 26.83
CA PHE A 2 -8.34 11.82 26.97
C PHE A 2 -8.76 11.11 25.70
N PHE A 3 -7.80 10.60 24.94
CA PHE A 3 -8.07 9.72 23.81
C PHE A 3 -8.62 8.38 24.34
N PHE A 4 -9.88 8.12 24.11
CA PHE A 4 -10.44 6.78 24.29
C PHE A 4 -9.96 5.90 23.12
N ILE A 5 -8.86 5.20 23.32
CA ILE A 5 -8.46 4.14 22.39
C ILE A 5 -9.55 3.07 22.42
N ASN A 6 -10.22 2.87 21.30
CA ASN A 6 -11.29 1.88 21.16
C ASN A 6 -10.72 0.48 21.45
N LYS A 7 -11.40 -0.30 22.28
CA LYS A 7 -10.96 -1.65 22.71
C LYS A 7 -10.63 -2.58 21.55
N LYS A 8 -11.26 -2.39 20.36
CA LYS A 8 -10.97 -3.17 19.15
C LYS A 8 -9.52 -3.04 18.69
N TYR A 9 -8.90 -1.87 18.82
CA TYR A 9 -7.50 -1.64 18.41
C TYR A 9 -6.50 -2.28 19.36
N ILE A 10 -6.83 -2.36 20.65
CA ILE A 10 -6.01 -3.05 21.65
C ILE A 10 -5.95 -4.56 21.32
N TYR A 11 -7.06 -5.15 20.86
CA TYR A 11 -7.09 -6.56 20.47
C TYR A 11 -6.31 -6.81 19.17
N LEU A 12 -6.35 -5.90 18.20
CA LEU A 12 -5.56 -5.99 16.98
C LEU A 12 -4.06 -5.93 17.30
N LEU A 13 -3.64 -4.98 18.12
CA LEU A 13 -2.24 -4.87 18.56
C LEU A 13 -1.80 -6.08 19.40
N ALA A 14 -2.67 -6.60 20.28
CA ALA A 14 -2.42 -7.80 21.07
C ALA A 14 -2.35 -9.06 20.19
N PHE A 15 -3.18 -9.15 19.15
CA PHE A 15 -3.15 -10.26 18.19
C PHE A 15 -1.82 -10.28 17.42
N PHE A 16 -1.34 -9.14 16.96
CA PHE A 16 -0.03 -9.02 16.34
C PHE A 16 1.11 -9.38 17.30
N THR A 17 1.09 -8.91 18.54
CA THR A 17 2.11 -9.27 19.56
C THR A 17 2.11 -10.76 19.91
N VAL A 18 0.96 -11.43 19.92
CA VAL A 18 0.86 -12.88 20.18
C VAL A 18 1.36 -13.70 18.98
N LEU A 19 0.99 -13.33 17.75
CA LEU A 19 1.48 -13.99 16.53
C LEU A 19 3.01 -13.92 16.42
N PHE A 20 3.60 -12.79 16.74
CA PHE A 20 5.04 -12.58 16.58
C PHE A 20 5.87 -12.93 17.83
N GLY A 21 5.25 -12.99 19.02
CA GLY A 21 5.92 -13.46 20.24
C GLY A 21 6.26 -14.96 20.22
N GLN A 22 5.56 -15.75 19.42
CA GLN A 22 5.81 -17.19 19.30
C GLN A 22 6.90 -17.58 18.29
N VAL A 23 7.27 -16.67 17.37
CA VAL A 23 8.29 -16.93 16.34
C VAL A 23 9.69 -17.09 16.96
N LYS A 24 9.91 -16.64 18.18
CA LYS A 24 11.24 -16.61 18.80
C LYS A 24 11.78 -17.97 19.28
N ASN A 25 10.98 -19.05 19.31
CA ASN A 25 11.38 -20.31 19.98
C ASN A 25 11.33 -21.59 19.12
N ASN A 26 10.93 -21.55 17.88
CA ASN A 26 11.02 -22.72 17.02
C ASN A 26 12.15 -22.53 16.00
N LYS A 27 13.10 -23.48 15.98
CA LYS A 27 14.03 -23.65 14.85
C LYS A 27 13.19 -24.01 13.63
N SER A 28 12.56 -23.01 13.02
CA SER A 28 11.72 -23.12 11.86
C SER A 28 12.61 -23.34 10.64
N TYR A 29 12.19 -24.23 9.77
CA TYR A 29 12.78 -24.47 8.45
C TYR A 29 12.78 -23.22 7.56
N PHE A 30 12.04 -22.17 7.92
CA PHE A 30 12.04 -20.84 7.36
C PHE A 30 12.83 -19.90 8.28
N GLN A 31 14.13 -19.88 8.11
CA GLN A 31 14.96 -18.85 8.70
C GLN A 31 14.73 -17.59 7.83
N SER A 32 13.87 -16.69 8.27
CA SER A 32 13.68 -15.41 7.59
C SER A 32 14.94 -14.59 7.79
N ASP A 33 15.57 -14.17 6.70
CA ASP A 33 16.74 -13.30 6.74
C ASP A 33 16.33 -11.83 6.89
N LYS A 34 15.05 -11.52 6.61
CA LYS A 34 14.50 -10.19 6.78
C LYS A 34 13.08 -10.24 7.31
N PHE A 35 12.84 -9.45 8.33
CA PHE A 35 11.53 -9.20 8.87
C PHE A 35 11.32 -7.69 9.00
N VAL A 36 10.20 -7.21 8.53
CA VAL A 36 9.79 -5.80 8.68
C VAL A 36 8.39 -5.78 9.30
N LEU A 37 8.25 -5.03 10.37
CA LEU A 37 6.95 -4.69 10.96
C LEU A 37 6.85 -3.18 11.01
N GLY A 38 5.77 -2.63 10.52
CA GLY A 38 5.57 -1.18 10.49
C GLY A 38 4.16 -0.78 10.87
N GLY A 39 4.03 0.44 11.31
CA GLY A 39 2.76 1.11 11.52
C GLY A 39 2.89 2.57 11.15
N PHE A 40 1.87 3.12 10.50
CA PHE A 40 1.83 4.51 10.09
C PHE A 40 0.53 5.16 10.57
N MET A 41 0.64 6.42 10.88
CA MET A 41 -0.48 7.32 11.12
C MET A 41 -0.39 8.43 10.09
N ASN A 42 -1.40 8.54 9.27
CA ASN A 42 -1.48 9.49 8.17
C ASN A 42 -2.54 10.54 8.50
N ALA A 43 -2.21 11.80 8.29
CA ALA A 43 -3.18 12.89 8.31
C ALA A 43 -3.39 13.34 6.86
N THR A 44 -4.61 13.18 6.39
CA THR A 44 -5.06 13.53 5.04
C THR A 44 -6.14 14.58 5.09
N ASP A 45 -6.58 15.07 3.95
CA ASP A 45 -7.72 15.99 3.83
C ASP A 45 -9.04 15.32 4.30
N GLY A 46 -9.11 13.98 4.27
CA GLY A 46 -10.26 13.18 4.70
C GLY A 46 -10.28 12.84 6.19
N GLY A 47 -9.16 12.99 6.91
CA GLY A 47 -9.07 12.62 8.31
C GLY A 47 -7.74 12.00 8.74
N LEU A 48 -7.82 11.12 9.74
CA LEU A 48 -6.69 10.35 10.24
C LEU A 48 -6.85 8.89 9.83
N ASP A 49 -5.88 8.39 9.10
CA ASP A 49 -5.80 7.01 8.66
C ASP A 49 -4.69 6.28 9.39
N PHE A 50 -4.88 4.99 9.60
CA PHE A 50 -3.89 4.13 10.25
C PHE A 50 -3.56 2.97 9.35
N GLU A 51 -2.28 2.70 9.22
CA GLU A 51 -1.77 1.58 8.45
C GLU A 51 -0.88 0.68 9.30
N ALA A 52 -0.87 -0.59 8.97
CA ALA A 52 0.06 -1.56 9.53
C ALA A 52 0.57 -2.47 8.42
N LEU A 53 1.85 -2.78 8.46
CA LEU A 53 2.45 -3.71 7.54
C LEU A 53 3.32 -4.74 8.26
N ALA A 54 3.34 -5.94 7.70
CA ALA A 54 4.28 -6.99 8.09
C ALA A 54 4.82 -7.66 6.83
N ASN A 55 6.13 -7.78 6.75
CA ASN A 55 6.81 -8.47 5.64
C ASN A 55 7.81 -9.46 6.21
N VAL A 56 7.86 -10.64 5.61
CA VAL A 56 8.82 -11.70 5.92
C VAL A 56 9.44 -12.18 4.62
N GLU A 57 10.75 -12.12 4.49
CA GLU A 57 11.47 -12.59 3.31
C GLU A 57 12.51 -13.65 3.73
N SER A 58 12.51 -14.79 3.06
CA SER A 58 13.52 -15.83 3.23
C SER A 58 14.78 -15.49 2.45
N ARG A 59 15.92 -16.07 2.84
CA ARG A 59 17.20 -15.97 2.09
C ARG A 59 17.14 -16.43 0.63
N TYR A 60 16.09 -17.16 0.27
CA TYR A 60 15.87 -17.63 -1.11
C TYR A 60 15.00 -16.67 -1.93
N GLY A 61 14.58 -15.54 -1.32
CA GLY A 61 13.74 -14.54 -1.95
C GLY A 61 12.24 -14.85 -1.89
N VAL A 62 11.82 -15.95 -1.29
CA VAL A 62 10.39 -16.19 -1.04
C VAL A 62 9.94 -15.27 0.06
N TYR A 63 8.88 -14.52 -0.15
CA TYR A 63 8.35 -13.60 0.85
C TYR A 63 6.83 -13.66 0.97
N GLY A 64 6.35 -13.18 2.12
CA GLY A 64 4.95 -12.89 2.39
C GLY A 64 4.80 -11.50 2.98
N ASN A 65 3.79 -10.79 2.53
CA ASN A 65 3.48 -9.44 2.98
C ASN A 65 2.00 -9.35 3.39
N ILE A 66 1.74 -8.60 4.46
CA ILE A 66 0.39 -8.22 4.89
C ILE A 66 0.42 -6.71 5.11
N TRP A 67 -0.48 -6.01 4.46
CA TRP A 67 -0.73 -4.60 4.67
C TRP A 67 -2.19 -4.40 5.04
N LEU A 68 -2.44 -3.56 6.03
CA LEU A 68 -3.76 -3.20 6.51
C LEU A 68 -3.84 -1.69 6.56
N SER A 69 -4.90 -1.11 6.04
CA SER A 69 -5.20 0.31 6.14
C SER A 69 -6.61 0.50 6.68
N GLN A 70 -6.75 1.45 7.59
CA GLN A 70 -8.04 1.95 8.01
C GLN A 70 -8.20 3.36 7.43
N ILE A 71 -9.19 3.54 6.59
CA ILE A 71 -9.52 4.81 5.97
C ILE A 71 -10.84 5.29 6.56
N ASP A 72 -10.84 6.49 7.15
CA ASP A 72 -12.04 7.10 7.69
C ASP A 72 -12.59 8.13 6.68
N TYR A 73 -13.65 7.75 5.97
CA TYR A 73 -14.41 8.68 5.14
C TYR A 73 -15.61 9.25 5.90
N TYR A 74 -15.51 10.47 6.41
CA TYR A 74 -16.56 11.33 6.98
C TYR A 74 -17.58 10.70 7.96
N SER A 75 -17.79 9.42 8.00
CA SER A 75 -18.67 8.68 8.93
C SER A 75 -18.55 7.16 8.78
N ASN A 76 -17.93 6.67 7.73
CA ASN A 76 -17.75 5.25 7.49
C ASN A 76 -16.26 4.91 7.59
N THR A 77 -15.94 3.96 8.45
CA THR A 77 -14.60 3.39 8.52
C THR A 77 -14.52 2.26 7.52
N ASP A 78 -13.65 2.38 6.55
CA ASP A 78 -13.29 1.31 5.64
C ASP A 78 -11.96 0.66 6.06
N ILE A 79 -11.87 -0.65 5.99
CA ILE A 79 -10.64 -1.39 6.27
C ILE A 79 -10.24 -2.10 4.99
N GLN A 80 -9.11 -1.71 4.46
CA GLN A 80 -8.49 -2.36 3.32
C GLN A 80 -7.36 -3.28 3.78
N SER A 81 -7.22 -4.40 3.14
CA SER A 81 -6.11 -5.32 3.38
C SER A 81 -5.54 -5.82 2.06
N ASN A 82 -4.22 -5.92 2.03
CA ASN A 82 -3.49 -6.60 0.97
C ASN A 82 -2.68 -7.73 1.60
N ILE A 83 -2.83 -8.93 1.07
CA ILE A 83 -2.02 -10.09 1.43
C ILE A 83 -1.31 -10.52 0.16
N SER A 84 0.01 -10.56 0.18
CA SER A 84 0.78 -10.98 -0.97
C SER A 84 1.81 -12.06 -0.63
N LEU A 85 2.06 -12.91 -1.61
CA LEU A 85 3.09 -13.95 -1.59
C LEU A 85 3.87 -13.85 -2.88
N GLY A 86 5.20 -13.89 -2.79
CA GLY A 86 6.02 -13.73 -3.98
C GLY A 86 7.40 -14.32 -3.86
N LEU A 87 8.11 -14.20 -4.97
CA LEU A 87 9.51 -14.58 -5.13
C LEU A 87 10.26 -13.40 -5.71
N ASN A 88 11.16 -12.83 -4.91
CA ASN A 88 12.11 -11.82 -5.36
C ASN A 88 13.45 -12.47 -5.62
N LYS A 89 14.04 -12.21 -6.77
CA LYS A 89 15.38 -12.69 -7.12
C LYS A 89 16.28 -11.55 -7.54
N LYS A 90 17.32 -11.34 -6.76
CA LYS A 90 18.41 -10.41 -7.10
C LYS A 90 19.42 -11.11 -8.01
N PHE A 91 19.68 -10.50 -9.16
CA PHE A 91 20.67 -10.98 -10.13
C PHE A 91 21.99 -10.22 -10.00
N HIS A 92 21.89 -8.95 -9.65
CA HIS A 92 22.99 -8.05 -9.39
C HIS A 92 22.59 -7.05 -8.32
N ASN A 93 23.53 -6.28 -7.77
CA ASN A 93 23.19 -5.30 -6.72
C ASN A 93 22.12 -4.30 -7.19
N ASP A 94 22.09 -4.00 -8.47
CA ASP A 94 21.26 -2.97 -9.08
C ASP A 94 20.11 -3.53 -9.93
N PHE A 95 19.88 -4.85 -9.89
CA PHE A 95 18.83 -5.49 -10.67
C PHE A 95 18.17 -6.64 -9.91
N SER A 96 16.86 -6.56 -9.75
CA SER A 96 16.03 -7.65 -9.21
C SER A 96 14.77 -7.87 -10.05
N LEU A 97 14.26 -9.08 -10.01
CA LEU A 97 12.94 -9.44 -10.54
C LEU A 97 12.08 -9.97 -9.40
N ASP A 98 10.83 -9.64 -9.47
CA ASP A 98 9.80 -10.05 -8.53
C ASP A 98 8.60 -10.65 -9.27
N LEU A 99 8.02 -11.70 -8.74
CA LEU A 99 6.81 -12.33 -9.23
C LEU A 99 5.98 -12.80 -8.05
N GLY A 100 4.72 -12.49 -8.05
CA GLY A 100 3.87 -12.94 -6.95
C GLY A 100 2.38 -12.83 -7.24
N TYR A 101 1.65 -13.10 -6.18
CA TYR A 101 0.20 -13.04 -6.13
C TYR A 101 -0.22 -12.17 -4.95
N ALA A 102 -1.11 -11.25 -5.21
CA ALA A 102 -1.71 -10.39 -4.20
C ALA A 102 -3.22 -10.64 -4.12
N TYR A 103 -3.76 -10.48 -2.93
CA TYR A 103 -5.18 -10.55 -2.67
C TYR A 103 -5.57 -9.29 -1.90
N ASN A 104 -6.29 -8.41 -2.59
CA ASN A 104 -6.83 -7.19 -2.03
C ASN A 104 -8.25 -7.47 -1.51
N TYR A 105 -8.52 -7.04 -0.30
CA TYR A 105 -9.82 -7.21 0.35
C TYR A 105 -10.21 -5.91 1.05
N SER A 106 -11.39 -5.40 0.72
CA SER A 106 -12.01 -4.26 1.40
C SER A 106 -13.17 -4.75 2.28
N ILE A 107 -13.20 -4.30 3.54
CA ILE A 107 -14.32 -4.49 4.47
C ILE A 107 -15.09 -3.19 4.49
N SER A 108 -15.89 -2.98 3.48
CA SER A 108 -16.83 -1.86 3.35
C SER A 108 -18.28 -2.36 3.34
N GLU A 109 -19.24 -1.46 3.12
CA GLU A 109 -20.64 -1.84 2.88
C GLU A 109 -20.78 -2.76 1.64
N ASP A 110 -19.88 -2.56 0.64
CA ASP A 110 -19.76 -3.40 -0.55
C ASP A 110 -18.34 -3.99 -0.59
N PRO A 111 -18.11 -5.17 0.04
CA PRO A 111 -16.79 -5.75 0.13
C PRO A 111 -16.28 -6.18 -1.24
N GLU A 112 -15.16 -5.63 -1.63
CA GLU A 112 -14.47 -6.02 -2.85
C GLU A 112 -13.36 -7.02 -2.56
N GLN A 113 -13.17 -7.95 -3.50
CA GLN A 113 -12.12 -8.97 -3.47
C GLN A 113 -11.42 -8.97 -4.81
N VAL A 114 -10.20 -8.52 -4.84
CA VAL A 114 -9.42 -8.39 -6.07
C VAL A 114 -8.15 -9.24 -5.99
N PRO A 115 -8.18 -10.44 -6.57
CA PRO A 115 -6.99 -11.25 -6.76
C PRO A 115 -6.17 -10.71 -7.93
N GLU A 116 -4.84 -10.61 -7.75
CA GLU A 116 -3.93 -10.06 -8.74
C GLU A 116 -2.66 -10.91 -8.84
N LEU A 117 -2.19 -11.11 -10.06
CA LEU A 117 -0.81 -11.52 -10.31
C LEU A 117 0.02 -10.27 -10.52
N TYR A 118 1.24 -10.25 -10.01
CA TYR A 118 2.13 -9.14 -10.25
C TYR A 118 3.51 -9.59 -10.68
N PHE A 119 4.14 -8.71 -11.45
CA PHE A 119 5.50 -8.81 -11.88
C PHE A 119 6.20 -7.48 -11.62
N GLY A 120 7.31 -7.52 -10.91
CA GLY A 120 8.09 -6.34 -10.54
C GLY A 120 9.53 -6.43 -11.03
N THR A 121 10.14 -5.28 -11.23
CA THR A 121 11.57 -5.16 -11.47
C THR A 121 12.12 -3.92 -10.81
N ASP A 122 13.28 -4.09 -10.16
CA ASP A 122 14.08 -2.96 -9.67
C ASP A 122 15.33 -2.85 -10.53
N ILE A 123 15.62 -1.66 -11.01
CA ILE A 123 16.82 -1.33 -11.78
C ILE A 123 17.40 -0.05 -11.20
N ASN A 124 18.54 -0.15 -10.51
CA ASN A 124 19.12 0.97 -9.75
C ASN A 124 18.08 1.60 -8.79
N ASN A 125 17.72 2.85 -9.06
CA ASN A 125 16.82 3.66 -8.25
C ASN A 125 15.38 3.68 -8.79
N ILE A 126 15.06 2.82 -9.77
CA ILE A 126 13.74 2.73 -10.39
C ILE A 126 13.15 1.36 -10.10
N SER A 127 11.92 1.34 -9.63
CA SER A 127 11.09 0.15 -9.49
C SER A 127 9.89 0.27 -10.41
N VAL A 128 9.56 -0.80 -11.13
CA VAL A 128 8.36 -0.87 -11.97
C VAL A 128 7.62 -2.16 -11.66
N TRP A 129 6.34 -2.05 -11.42
CA TRP A 129 5.47 -3.16 -11.07
C TRP A 129 4.26 -3.17 -12.00
N THR A 130 3.86 -4.34 -12.43
CA THR A 130 2.67 -4.57 -13.25
C THR A 130 1.77 -5.53 -12.51
N TYR A 131 0.53 -5.16 -12.30
CA TYR A 131 -0.51 -5.98 -11.68
C TYR A 131 -1.53 -6.36 -12.74
N ILE A 132 -1.99 -7.59 -12.69
CA ILE A 132 -2.98 -8.15 -13.61
C ILE A 132 -4.06 -8.82 -12.77
N GLY A 133 -5.23 -8.26 -12.76
CA GLY A 133 -6.36 -8.73 -11.97
C GLY A 133 -7.69 -8.65 -12.72
N ASN A 134 -8.76 -8.88 -11.99
CA ASN A 134 -10.11 -8.80 -12.55
C ASN A 134 -10.48 -7.37 -12.98
N ASN A 135 -9.86 -6.37 -12.38
CA ASN A 135 -10.11 -4.95 -12.65
C ASN A 135 -9.21 -4.41 -13.78
N GLY A 136 -8.52 -5.29 -14.51
CA GLY A 136 -7.65 -4.91 -15.62
C GLY A 136 -6.17 -5.03 -15.31
N ILE A 137 -5.40 -4.13 -15.91
CA ILE A 137 -3.95 -4.06 -15.75
C ILE A 137 -3.62 -2.70 -15.13
N SER A 138 -2.80 -2.72 -14.07
CA SER A 138 -2.18 -1.51 -13.54
C SER A 138 -0.66 -1.60 -13.61
N ILE A 139 -0.02 -0.45 -13.78
CA ILE A 139 1.43 -0.31 -13.80
C ILE A 139 1.79 0.77 -12.79
N GLU A 140 2.67 0.43 -11.88
CA GLU A 140 3.19 1.35 -10.88
C GLU A 140 4.70 1.53 -11.07
N SER A 141 5.18 2.71 -10.79
CA SER A 141 6.61 2.99 -10.83
C SER A 141 7.03 3.89 -9.68
N TRP A 142 8.20 3.60 -9.13
CA TRP A 142 8.85 4.41 -8.11
C TRP A 142 10.23 4.80 -8.60
N TYR A 143 10.60 6.06 -8.36
CA TYR A 143 11.94 6.54 -8.61
C TYR A 143 12.47 7.26 -7.38
N LYS A 144 13.58 6.76 -6.84
CA LYS A 144 14.31 7.38 -5.74
C LYS A 144 15.55 8.06 -6.27
N PRO A 145 15.52 9.38 -6.54
CA PRO A 145 16.70 10.10 -7.03
C PRO A 145 17.82 10.08 -5.98
N ASP A 146 19.04 9.86 -6.44
CA ASP A 146 20.23 9.97 -5.60
C ASP A 146 20.73 11.44 -5.65
N ILE A 147 20.37 12.21 -4.61
CA ILE A 147 20.68 13.62 -4.49
C ILE A 147 21.54 13.84 -3.26
N ASP A 148 22.79 14.19 -3.45
CA ASP A 148 23.79 14.32 -2.36
C ASP A 148 23.35 15.27 -1.24
N GLU A 149 22.67 16.37 -1.56
CA GLU A 149 22.20 17.36 -0.57
C GLU A 149 21.10 16.79 0.33
N LEU A 150 20.20 15.99 -0.23
CA LEU A 150 19.14 15.34 0.51
C LEU A 150 19.70 14.22 1.39
N ASN A 151 20.61 13.42 0.85
CA ASN A 151 21.28 12.35 1.59
C ASN A 151 22.05 12.87 2.81
N LYS A 152 22.75 14.00 2.67
CA LYS A 152 23.44 14.67 3.80
C LYS A 152 22.48 15.16 4.87
N SER A 153 21.24 15.45 4.51
CA SER A 153 20.19 15.92 5.42
C SER A 153 19.31 14.78 5.96
N ASN A 154 19.63 13.52 5.66
CA ASN A 154 18.81 12.33 5.94
C ASN A 154 17.38 12.46 5.37
N LEU A 155 17.24 13.17 4.25
CA LEU A 155 15.98 13.32 3.54
C LEU A 155 15.95 12.34 2.38
N ASP A 156 14.87 11.58 2.28
CA ASP A 156 14.56 10.73 1.15
C ASP A 156 13.51 11.40 0.28
N LEU A 157 13.73 11.42 -1.03
CA LEU A 157 12.75 11.83 -2.03
C LEU A 157 12.32 10.59 -2.83
N LEU A 158 11.02 10.38 -2.93
CA LEU A 158 10.44 9.31 -3.73
C LEU A 158 9.41 9.91 -4.67
N LEU A 159 9.55 9.63 -5.96
CA LEU A 159 8.56 9.95 -6.97
C LEU A 159 7.80 8.67 -7.29
N TYR A 160 6.48 8.76 -7.31
CA TYR A 160 5.59 7.64 -7.61
C TYR A 160 4.68 8.00 -8.76
N GLY A 161 4.36 7.02 -9.58
CA GLY A 161 3.34 7.12 -10.61
C GLY A 161 2.68 5.78 -10.84
N SER A 162 1.36 5.78 -10.99
CA SER A 162 0.58 4.63 -11.42
C SER A 162 -0.26 4.96 -12.64
N ILE A 163 -0.52 3.95 -13.45
CA ILE A 163 -1.44 4.00 -14.59
C ILE A 163 -2.33 2.77 -14.49
N GLU A 164 -3.63 3.00 -14.53
CA GLU A 164 -4.66 1.98 -14.55
C GLU A 164 -5.54 2.15 -15.79
N GLU A 165 -6.43 1.18 -16.06
CA GLU A 165 -7.33 1.25 -17.20
C GLU A 165 -8.16 2.55 -17.25
N ASN A 166 -8.55 3.04 -16.08
CA ASN A 166 -9.46 4.18 -15.94
C ASN A 166 -8.80 5.46 -15.44
N GLY A 167 -7.48 5.47 -15.19
CA GLY A 167 -6.85 6.64 -14.63
C GLY A 167 -5.36 6.56 -14.42
N TYR A 168 -4.85 7.54 -13.71
CA TYR A 168 -3.47 7.60 -13.27
C TYR A 168 -3.34 8.38 -11.97
N ASP A 169 -2.28 8.08 -11.24
CA ASP A 169 -1.86 8.77 -10.03
C ASP A 169 -0.38 9.15 -10.14
N LEU A 170 -0.05 10.32 -9.63
CA LEU A 170 1.32 10.83 -9.55
C LEU A 170 1.53 11.40 -8.15
N SER A 171 2.61 11.03 -7.48
CA SER A 171 2.91 11.65 -6.19
C SER A 171 4.40 11.86 -5.96
N ILE A 172 4.68 12.80 -5.07
CA ILE A 172 6.00 13.14 -4.56
C ILE A 172 5.96 12.94 -3.06
N ASN A 173 6.87 12.13 -2.55
CA ASN A 173 7.02 11.87 -1.14
C ASN A 173 8.40 12.35 -0.68
N ILE A 174 8.43 13.16 0.37
CA ILE A 174 9.65 13.58 1.06
C ILE A 174 9.56 13.07 2.48
N SER A 175 10.55 12.29 2.89
CA SER A 175 10.60 11.72 4.23
C SER A 175 11.94 11.93 4.91
N ASN A 176 11.93 11.84 6.23
CA ASN A 176 13.10 11.90 7.07
C ASN A 176 13.09 10.75 8.08
N GLN A 177 14.19 10.04 8.18
CA GLN A 177 14.36 9.03 9.21
C GLN A 177 14.84 9.72 10.50
N LEU A 178 13.91 9.99 11.41
CA LEU A 178 14.16 10.68 12.67
C LEU A 178 15.00 9.83 13.65
N THR A 179 14.77 8.52 13.65
CA THR A 179 15.56 7.53 14.41
C THR A 179 15.68 6.25 13.57
N LYS A 180 16.36 5.23 14.07
CA LYS A 180 16.44 3.92 13.39
C LYS A 180 15.08 3.29 13.13
N GLN A 181 14.06 3.63 13.91
CA GLN A 181 12.71 3.06 13.81
C GLN A 181 11.65 4.08 13.41
N LEU A 182 11.91 5.37 13.58
CA LEU A 182 10.89 6.41 13.36
C LEU A 182 11.16 7.17 12.07
N ILE A 183 10.13 7.25 11.24
CA ILE A 183 10.14 8.01 9.99
C ILE A 183 8.97 9.00 9.99
N ALA A 184 9.19 10.18 9.45
CA ALA A 184 8.13 11.16 9.20
C ALA A 184 8.26 11.68 7.77
N GLY A 185 7.14 12.01 7.15
CA GLY A 185 7.16 12.53 5.79
C GLY A 185 5.91 13.26 5.39
N VAL A 186 5.99 13.82 4.20
CA VAL A 186 4.90 14.53 3.52
C VAL A 186 4.79 13.98 2.11
N MET A 187 3.57 13.68 1.70
CA MET A 187 3.27 13.29 0.33
C MET A 187 2.32 14.31 -0.29
N LEU A 188 2.58 14.65 -1.53
CA LEU A 188 1.70 15.45 -2.39
C LEU A 188 1.39 14.61 -3.62
N GLY A 189 0.12 14.44 -3.92
CA GLY A 189 -0.37 13.64 -5.03
C GLY A 189 -1.29 14.41 -5.96
N TYR A 190 -1.41 13.90 -7.17
CA TYR A 190 -2.42 14.27 -8.14
C TYR A 190 -2.96 13.00 -8.77
N GLU A 191 -4.27 12.86 -8.71
CA GLU A 191 -4.98 11.72 -9.28
C GLU A 191 -5.97 12.14 -10.35
N LYS A 192 -6.20 11.28 -11.32
CA LYS A 192 -7.25 11.45 -12.32
C LYS A 192 -7.83 10.09 -12.68
N TYR A 193 -9.13 9.96 -12.47
CA TYR A 193 -9.89 8.75 -12.77
C TYR A 193 -11.11 9.07 -13.60
N SER A 194 -11.52 8.09 -14.42
CA SER A 194 -12.76 8.12 -15.19
C SER A 194 -13.59 6.89 -14.85
N GLU A 195 -14.81 7.09 -14.44
CA GLU A 195 -15.74 6.02 -14.10
C GLU A 195 -16.90 6.00 -15.09
N ASN A 196 -17.24 4.82 -15.60
CA ASN A 196 -18.38 4.61 -16.47
C ASN A 196 -19.55 4.06 -15.64
N ASN A 197 -20.58 4.85 -15.44
CA ASN A 197 -21.78 4.46 -14.71
C ASN A 197 -22.93 4.14 -15.68
N ASP A 198 -23.42 2.92 -15.67
CA ASP A 198 -24.57 2.51 -16.46
C ASP A 198 -25.88 2.87 -15.73
N ILE A 199 -26.59 3.86 -16.25
CA ILE A 199 -27.90 4.25 -15.74
C ILE A 199 -28.98 3.54 -16.53
N THR A 200 -29.77 2.70 -15.86
CA THR A 200 -30.83 1.93 -16.50
C THR A 200 -32.20 2.46 -16.11
N PHE A 201 -32.99 2.85 -17.12
CA PHE A 201 -34.36 3.27 -16.95
C PHE A 201 -35.32 2.21 -17.46
N LYS A 202 -36.28 1.81 -16.64
CA LYS A 202 -37.32 0.86 -16.98
C LYS A 202 -38.67 1.58 -17.04
N LYS A 203 -39.26 1.68 -18.23
CA LYS A 203 -40.61 2.26 -18.44
C LYS A 203 -41.40 1.41 -19.42
N ASN A 204 -42.60 0.98 -19.03
CA ASN A 204 -43.53 0.20 -19.87
C ASN A 204 -42.90 -1.05 -20.51
N ASN A 205 -42.24 -1.88 -19.71
CA ASN A 205 -41.50 -3.08 -20.14
C ASN A 205 -40.37 -2.83 -21.16
N LYS A 206 -39.98 -1.58 -21.38
CA LYS A 206 -38.80 -1.24 -22.18
C LYS A 206 -37.68 -0.76 -21.25
N THR A 207 -36.51 -1.35 -21.41
CA THR A 207 -35.30 -0.97 -20.70
C THR A 207 -34.44 -0.14 -21.63
N LYS A 208 -33.97 1.02 -21.16
CA LYS A 208 -32.97 1.82 -21.84
C LYS A 208 -31.81 2.01 -20.88
N SER A 209 -30.61 1.70 -21.32
CA SER A 209 -29.37 1.95 -20.58
C SER A 209 -28.60 3.07 -21.26
N PHE A 210 -28.00 3.93 -20.45
CA PHE A 210 -27.09 4.99 -20.87
C PHE A 210 -25.84 4.86 -20.04
N THR A 211 -24.68 4.86 -20.67
CA THR A 211 -23.40 4.94 -19.97
C THR A 211 -23.06 6.40 -19.78
N VAL A 212 -22.88 6.83 -18.55
CA VAL A 212 -22.42 8.17 -18.19
C VAL A 212 -20.97 8.04 -17.70
N ARG A 213 -20.07 8.76 -18.36
CA ARG A 213 -18.67 8.84 -17.93
C ARG A 213 -18.53 10.02 -16.96
N ASN A 214 -18.05 9.73 -15.78
CA ASN A 214 -17.68 10.73 -14.79
C ASN A 214 -16.15 10.80 -14.73
N ASP A 215 -15.59 11.99 -14.92
CA ASP A 215 -14.15 12.23 -14.78
C ASP A 215 -13.90 12.94 -13.45
N TYR A 216 -13.01 12.37 -12.67
CA TYR A 216 -12.54 12.90 -11.38
C TYR A 216 -11.09 13.29 -11.50
N SER A 217 -10.71 14.40 -10.89
CA SER A 217 -9.31 14.76 -10.72
C SER A 217 -9.15 15.58 -9.45
N GLY A 218 -8.07 15.36 -8.73
CA GLY A 218 -7.83 16.03 -7.46
C GLY A 218 -6.35 16.12 -7.12
N LEU A 219 -6.05 17.07 -6.24
CA LEU A 219 -4.80 17.12 -5.52
C LEU A 219 -5.03 16.47 -4.16
N SER A 220 -4.11 15.64 -3.73
CA SER A 220 -4.10 15.04 -2.40
C SER A 220 -2.86 15.47 -1.64
N SER A 221 -2.98 15.55 -0.33
CA SER A 221 -1.84 15.78 0.55
C SER A 221 -1.93 14.89 1.77
N MET A 222 -0.78 14.41 2.23
CA MET A 222 -0.68 13.56 3.39
C MET A 222 0.56 13.92 4.20
N ILE A 223 0.40 13.99 5.51
CA ILE A 223 1.51 14.04 6.47
C ILE A 223 1.46 12.74 7.26
N TYR A 224 2.59 12.06 7.38
CA TYR A 224 2.63 10.78 8.06
C TYR A 224 3.76 10.67 9.09
N LEU A 225 3.50 9.84 10.08
CA LEU A 225 4.48 9.39 11.06
C LEU A 225 4.45 7.86 11.07
N GLY A 226 5.59 7.25 10.80
CA GLY A 226 5.72 5.80 10.72
C GLY A 226 6.73 5.26 11.72
N PHE A 227 6.48 4.02 12.16
CA PHE A 227 7.39 3.25 12.98
C PHE A 227 7.71 1.94 12.28
N LEU A 228 9.01 1.64 12.12
CA LEU A 228 9.50 0.45 11.43
C LEU A 228 10.45 -0.34 12.35
N LEU A 229 10.15 -1.62 12.53
CA LEU A 229 11.06 -2.60 13.12
C LEU A 229 11.61 -3.49 12.01
N THR A 230 12.91 -3.52 11.88
CA THR A 230 13.62 -4.39 10.93
C THR A 230 14.56 -5.32 11.69
N HIS A 231 14.60 -6.58 11.28
CA HIS A 231 15.52 -7.59 11.83
C HIS A 231 16.17 -8.38 10.71
#